data_d3e8a7c5b9497aa1b13fb79baecaf4bf
#
_entry.id   d3e8a7c5b9497aa1b13fb79baecaf4bf
#
_cell.length_a   1.000
_cell.length_b   1.000
_cell.length_c   1.000
_cell.angle_alpha   90.00
_cell.angle_beta   90.00
_cell.angle_gamma   90.00
#
_symmetry.space_group_name_H-M   'P 1'
#
loop_
_entity.id
_entity.type
_entity.pdbx_description
1 polymer ?
#
loop_
_entity_poly.entity_id
_entity_poly.type
_entity_poly.pdbx_seq_one_letter_code
_entity_poly.pdbx_strand_id
1 'polypeptide(L)'
;MLTKTNEYKLEEGRGKGHGRDYKPWIETREVSSSGTCSNPIDWKTGRTVELLSQGESYFWHILHWNDKVDDIREQYPLDIETTLKICDDFNIKHPHDRKTYMTSDFYVTYKDGTKKIFSVKNSRDVLNQKRTKEKLSVEACYWKKYRNIDYKLVFLEKNSIKSRLQNETKAIESKSNALLIDASKQKKTEEKVKNEYDLENETNIENILKQINNEMW
;
A
#
# COMPACT_ATOMS: atom_id res chain seq x y z
N MET A 1 -4.47 -2.35 31.26
CA MET A 1 -3.71 -3.60 31.24
C MET A 1 -3.86 -4.20 29.86
N LEU A 2 -2.77 -4.51 29.19
CA LEU A 2 -2.77 -5.15 27.86
C LEU A 2 -3.37 -6.57 27.92
N THR A 3 -3.77 -7.11 26.78
CA THR A 3 -4.14 -8.52 26.71
C THR A 3 -2.86 -9.39 26.72
N LYS A 4 -2.96 -10.61 27.23
CA LYS A 4 -1.83 -11.59 27.17
C LYS A 4 -1.29 -11.75 25.75
N THR A 5 -2.16 -11.70 24.73
CA THR A 5 -1.76 -11.75 23.33
C THR A 5 -0.90 -10.56 22.90
N ASN A 6 -1.20 -9.34 23.40
CA ASN A 6 -0.39 -8.16 23.09
C ASN A 6 0.96 -8.19 23.82
N GLU A 7 0.99 -8.66 25.06
CA GLU A 7 2.22 -8.85 25.81
C GLU A 7 3.14 -9.82 25.06
N TYR A 8 2.63 -10.95 24.63
CA TYR A 8 3.37 -11.92 23.81
C TYR A 8 3.91 -11.31 22.50
N LYS A 9 3.09 -10.52 21.77
CA LYS A 9 3.55 -9.82 20.56
C LYS A 9 4.69 -8.83 20.81
N LEU A 10 4.66 -8.13 21.95
CA LEU A 10 5.74 -7.24 22.35
C LEU A 10 7.03 -8.02 22.67
N GLU A 11 6.93 -9.15 23.35
CA GLU A 11 8.05 -10.03 23.65
C GLU A 11 8.67 -10.62 22.38
N GLU A 12 7.85 -10.98 21.38
CA GLU A 12 8.34 -11.39 20.05
C GLU A 12 9.00 -10.25 19.25
N GLY A 13 8.92 -9.01 19.72
CA GLY A 13 9.46 -7.83 19.05
C GLY A 13 8.64 -7.38 17.85
N ARG A 14 7.31 -7.67 17.81
CA ARG A 14 6.43 -7.20 16.74
C ARG A 14 6.31 -5.68 16.74
N GLY A 15 6.19 -5.11 15.55
CA GLY A 15 6.21 -3.66 15.34
C GLY A 15 7.60 -3.05 15.42
N LYS A 16 8.64 -3.87 15.59
CA LYS A 16 10.04 -3.44 15.70
C LYS A 16 10.87 -3.96 14.53
N GLY A 17 12.03 -3.36 14.35
CA GLY A 17 12.96 -3.71 13.28
C GLY A 17 12.83 -2.83 12.05
N HIS A 18 13.64 -3.12 11.04
CA HIS A 18 13.74 -2.42 9.77
C HIS A 18 14.16 -3.43 8.68
N GLY A 19 13.70 -3.25 7.46
CA GLY A 19 14.05 -4.12 6.35
C GLY A 19 13.78 -5.60 6.67
N ARG A 20 14.82 -6.44 6.61
CA ARG A 20 14.72 -7.88 6.89
C ARG A 20 14.24 -8.20 8.30
N ASP A 21 14.61 -7.38 9.29
CA ASP A 21 14.36 -7.67 10.71
C ASP A 21 13.01 -7.12 11.20
N TYR A 22 12.25 -6.44 10.32
CA TYR A 22 10.94 -5.94 10.69
C TYR A 22 9.95 -7.09 10.89
N LYS A 23 9.20 -7.04 11.99
CA LYS A 23 8.13 -7.97 12.32
C LYS A 23 6.80 -7.23 12.38
N PRO A 24 5.82 -7.52 11.53
CA PRO A 24 4.52 -6.85 11.53
C PRO A 24 3.74 -7.15 12.82
N TRP A 25 2.87 -6.22 13.23
CA TRP A 25 2.05 -6.42 14.42
C TRP A 25 0.97 -7.48 14.24
N ILE A 26 0.41 -7.58 13.03
CA ILE A 26 -0.64 -8.54 12.67
C ILE A 26 -0.11 -9.43 11.55
N GLU A 27 -0.22 -10.74 11.73
CA GLU A 27 0.06 -11.73 10.71
C GLU A 27 -1.25 -12.22 10.07
N THR A 28 -1.22 -12.61 8.80
CA THR A 28 -2.40 -13.04 8.05
C THR A 28 -3.11 -14.23 8.71
N ARG A 29 -2.35 -15.14 9.34
CA ARG A 29 -2.88 -16.30 10.09
C ARG A 29 -3.71 -15.93 11.33
N GLU A 30 -3.57 -14.70 11.82
CA GLU A 30 -4.28 -14.23 13.03
C GLU A 30 -5.61 -13.56 12.72
N VAL A 31 -5.90 -13.32 11.43
CA VAL A 31 -7.08 -12.58 11.00
C VAL A 31 -8.04 -13.50 10.26
N SER A 32 -9.24 -13.65 10.83
CA SER A 32 -10.37 -14.24 10.11
C SER A 32 -10.97 -13.18 9.17
N SER A 33 -10.35 -12.96 8.00
CA SER A 33 -10.83 -11.97 7.06
C SER A 33 -11.66 -12.60 5.96
N SER A 34 -12.77 -11.95 5.57
CA SER A 34 -13.52 -12.29 4.37
C SER A 34 -12.81 -11.86 3.07
N GLY A 35 -11.68 -11.19 3.19
CA GLY A 35 -10.86 -10.68 2.08
C GLY A 35 -9.72 -11.64 1.71
N THR A 36 -9.15 -11.43 0.53
CA THR A 36 -7.97 -12.18 0.07
C THR A 36 -6.73 -11.62 0.76
N CYS A 37 -6.16 -12.37 1.71
CA CYS A 37 -4.85 -12.10 2.29
C CYS A 37 -3.76 -12.66 1.38
N SER A 38 -2.56 -12.11 1.45
CA SER A 38 -1.40 -12.59 0.70
C SER A 38 -0.10 -12.41 1.47
N ASN A 39 0.85 -13.31 1.23
CA ASN A 39 2.15 -13.35 1.89
C ASN A 39 3.28 -13.40 0.85
N PRO A 40 3.49 -12.34 0.06
CA PRO A 40 4.59 -12.33 -0.89
C PRO A 40 5.94 -12.28 -0.18
N ILE A 41 6.96 -12.84 -0.82
CA ILE A 41 8.34 -12.67 -0.38
C ILE A 41 8.85 -11.36 -0.99
N ASP A 42 9.28 -10.45 -0.14
CA ASP A 42 9.98 -9.24 -0.56
C ASP A 42 11.39 -9.61 -1.03
N TRP A 43 11.62 -9.52 -2.33
CA TRP A 43 12.92 -9.87 -2.91
C TRP A 43 14.05 -8.90 -2.52
N LYS A 44 13.74 -7.68 -2.07
CA LYS A 44 14.74 -6.72 -1.58
C LYS A 44 15.28 -7.10 -0.21
N THR A 45 14.41 -7.61 0.66
CA THR A 45 14.75 -7.94 2.05
C THR A 45 14.80 -9.44 2.34
N GLY A 46 14.18 -10.28 1.50
CA GLY A 46 13.99 -11.72 1.72
C GLY A 46 12.94 -12.04 2.79
N ARG A 47 12.19 -11.05 3.27
CA ARG A 47 11.16 -11.19 4.30
C ARG A 47 9.81 -11.55 3.68
N THR A 48 9.02 -12.35 4.37
CA THR A 48 7.59 -12.52 4.07
C THR A 48 6.83 -11.29 4.55
N VAL A 49 5.95 -10.75 3.70
CA VAL A 49 5.14 -9.57 3.96
C VAL A 49 3.71 -9.99 4.28
N GLU A 50 3.09 -9.37 5.28
CA GLU A 50 1.75 -9.72 5.78
C GLU A 50 0.70 -8.72 5.27
N LEU A 51 0.00 -9.07 4.20
CA LEU A 51 -1.00 -8.21 3.54
C LEU A 51 -2.40 -8.77 3.79
N LEU A 52 -3.23 -8.00 4.47
CA LEU A 52 -4.53 -8.43 4.98
C LEU A 52 -5.68 -8.20 4.00
N SER A 53 -5.42 -7.55 2.88
CA SER A 53 -6.41 -7.32 1.83
C SER A 53 -5.79 -7.25 0.45
N GLN A 54 -6.61 -7.45 -0.58
CA GLN A 54 -6.19 -7.31 -1.96
C GLN A 54 -5.75 -5.87 -2.29
N GLY A 55 -6.39 -4.86 -1.69
CA GLY A 55 -5.99 -3.46 -1.84
C GLY A 55 -4.59 -3.21 -1.27
N GLU A 56 -4.29 -3.74 -0.08
CA GLU A 56 -2.95 -3.68 0.49
C GLU A 56 -1.93 -4.37 -0.42
N SER A 57 -2.27 -5.53 -0.99
CA SER A 57 -1.38 -6.25 -1.92
C SER A 57 -1.04 -5.40 -3.15
N TYR A 58 -2.03 -4.78 -3.79
CA TYR A 58 -1.79 -3.91 -4.94
C TYR A 58 -0.94 -2.68 -4.57
N PHE A 59 -1.27 -2.03 -3.44
CA PHE A 59 -0.56 -0.83 -3.02
C PHE A 59 0.88 -1.15 -2.60
N TRP A 60 1.10 -2.28 -1.93
CA TRP A 60 2.43 -2.75 -1.59
C TRP A 60 3.31 -2.94 -2.84
N HIS A 61 2.79 -3.55 -3.90
CA HIS A 61 3.52 -3.68 -5.16
C HIS A 61 3.90 -2.32 -5.75
N ILE A 62 3.00 -1.34 -5.76
CA ILE A 62 3.30 0.03 -6.23
C ILE A 62 4.43 0.64 -5.41
N LEU A 63 4.39 0.54 -4.09
CA LEU A 63 5.45 1.05 -3.21
C LEU A 63 6.77 0.31 -3.41
N HIS A 64 6.70 -1.01 -3.58
CA HIS A 64 7.86 -1.88 -3.71
C HIS A 64 8.64 -1.64 -5.01
N TRP A 65 7.95 -1.31 -6.10
CA TRP A 65 8.56 -0.94 -7.38
C TRP A 65 9.02 0.52 -7.46
N ASN A 66 8.71 1.33 -6.46
CA ASN A 66 9.16 2.72 -6.43
C ASN A 66 10.61 2.81 -5.94
N ASP A 67 11.52 3.25 -6.81
CA ASP A 67 12.95 3.36 -6.52
C ASP A 67 13.29 4.37 -5.42
N LYS A 68 12.38 5.30 -5.10
CA LYS A 68 12.55 6.27 -4.01
C LYS A 68 12.27 5.65 -2.64
N VAL A 69 11.58 4.52 -2.60
CA VAL A 69 11.23 3.83 -1.34
C VAL A 69 12.44 3.03 -0.86
N ASP A 70 12.78 3.23 0.41
CA ASP A 70 13.86 2.53 1.11
C ASP A 70 13.32 1.35 1.93
N ASP A 71 12.27 1.57 2.73
CA ASP A 71 11.70 0.55 3.61
C ASP A 71 10.18 0.63 3.69
N ILE A 72 9.51 -0.51 3.70
CA ILE A 72 8.06 -0.66 3.82
C ILE A 72 7.77 -1.56 5.02
N ARG A 73 7.05 -1.03 6.01
CA ARG A 73 6.63 -1.76 7.20
C ARG A 73 5.11 -1.83 7.25
N GLU A 74 4.58 -2.98 6.95
CA GLU A 74 3.14 -3.24 6.99
C GLU A 74 2.65 -3.48 8.42
N GLN A 75 1.36 -3.27 8.65
CA GLN A 75 0.69 -3.49 9.94
C GLN A 75 1.44 -2.85 11.12
N TYR A 76 1.86 -1.60 10.91
CA TYR A 76 2.68 -0.88 11.88
C TYR A 76 1.87 -0.45 13.10
N PRO A 77 2.22 -0.85 14.35
CA PRO A 77 1.43 -0.56 15.53
C PRO A 77 1.57 0.91 15.97
N LEU A 78 0.47 1.48 16.41
CA LEU A 78 0.40 2.80 17.01
C LEU A 78 0.53 2.66 18.52
N ASP A 79 1.26 3.58 19.16
CA ASP A 79 1.35 3.61 20.62
C ASP A 79 -0.04 3.71 21.28
N ILE A 80 -0.31 2.75 22.17
CA ILE A 80 -1.64 2.58 22.74
C ILE A 80 -2.04 3.74 23.65
N GLU A 81 -1.12 4.30 24.44
CA GLU A 81 -1.40 5.39 25.37
C GLU A 81 -1.80 6.65 24.58
N THR A 82 -1.06 6.95 23.50
CA THR A 82 -1.38 8.08 22.63
C THR A 82 -2.72 7.90 21.93
N THR A 83 -3.03 6.69 21.42
CA THR A 83 -4.33 6.45 20.76
C THR A 83 -5.50 6.49 21.74
N LEU A 84 -5.31 6.04 22.98
CA LEU A 84 -6.30 6.17 24.06
C LEU A 84 -6.57 7.63 24.38
N LYS A 85 -5.51 8.45 24.55
CA LYS A 85 -5.64 9.88 24.79
C LYS A 85 -6.41 10.57 23.66
N ILE A 86 -6.08 10.29 22.41
CA ILE A 86 -6.80 10.84 21.26
C ILE A 86 -8.29 10.44 21.32
N CYS A 87 -8.59 9.19 21.62
CA CYS A 87 -9.96 8.72 21.72
C CYS A 87 -10.74 9.42 22.83
N ASP A 88 -10.12 9.63 23.98
CA ASP A 88 -10.73 10.34 25.12
C ASP A 88 -10.94 11.83 24.79
N ASP A 89 -9.95 12.52 24.19
CA ASP A 89 -10.03 13.92 23.78
C ASP A 89 -11.17 14.19 22.78
N PHE A 90 -11.47 13.24 21.89
CA PHE A 90 -12.51 13.36 20.88
C PHE A 90 -13.81 12.61 21.19
N ASN A 91 -13.93 12.06 22.40
CA ASN A 91 -15.06 11.22 22.83
C ASN A 91 -15.39 10.09 21.82
N ILE A 92 -14.34 9.44 21.34
CA ILE A 92 -14.41 8.28 20.43
C ILE A 92 -14.15 7.01 21.25
N LYS A 93 -15.03 6.00 21.10
CA LYS A 93 -14.75 4.68 21.69
C LYS A 93 -13.51 4.09 21.03
N HIS A 94 -12.47 3.79 21.83
CA HIS A 94 -11.24 3.15 21.30
C HIS A 94 -11.59 1.82 20.62
N PRO A 95 -11.00 1.51 19.45
CA PRO A 95 -11.09 0.18 18.86
C PRO A 95 -10.59 -0.87 19.86
N HIS A 96 -11.25 -2.05 19.84
CA HIS A 96 -10.81 -3.19 20.66
C HIS A 96 -10.80 -2.93 22.19
N ASP A 97 -11.78 -2.18 22.68
CA ASP A 97 -12.03 -1.99 24.11
C ASP A 97 -10.81 -1.53 24.93
N ARG A 98 -9.99 -0.64 24.37
CA ARG A 98 -8.81 -0.03 25.04
C ARG A 98 -7.69 -1.01 25.38
N LYS A 99 -7.69 -2.21 24.83
CA LYS A 99 -6.75 -3.28 25.20
C LYS A 99 -5.85 -3.74 24.05
N THR A 100 -6.07 -3.24 22.84
CA THR A 100 -5.37 -3.70 21.65
C THR A 100 -4.79 -2.51 20.88
N TYR A 101 -3.62 -2.71 20.30
CA TYR A 101 -2.98 -1.72 19.46
C TYR A 101 -3.77 -1.51 18.16
N MET A 102 -3.93 -0.26 17.78
CA MET A 102 -4.29 0.09 16.40
C MET A 102 -3.06 -0.08 15.52
N THR A 103 -3.28 -0.38 14.24
CA THR A 103 -2.20 -0.45 13.23
C THR A 103 -2.50 0.47 12.07
N SER A 104 -1.44 0.95 11.42
CA SER A 104 -1.50 1.53 10.08
C SER A 104 -1.10 0.48 9.06
N ASP A 105 -1.76 0.51 7.89
CA ASP A 105 -1.53 -0.50 6.86
C ASP A 105 -0.07 -0.47 6.40
N PHE A 106 0.52 0.74 6.17
CA PHE A 106 1.94 0.89 5.80
C PHE A 106 2.61 2.10 6.44
N TYR A 107 3.79 1.87 6.98
CA TYR A 107 4.77 2.89 7.34
C TYR A 107 5.91 2.84 6.33
N VAL A 108 6.09 3.88 5.54
CA VAL A 108 7.04 3.92 4.44
C VAL A 108 8.15 4.92 4.74
N THR A 109 9.39 4.49 4.60
CA THR A 109 10.57 5.35 4.65
C THR A 109 11.13 5.50 3.23
N TYR A 110 11.41 6.73 2.83
CA TYR A 110 12.01 7.05 1.54
C TYR A 110 13.53 7.23 1.66
N LYS A 111 14.25 7.08 0.56
CA LYS A 111 15.73 7.21 0.51
C LYS A 111 16.23 8.59 0.93
N ASP A 112 15.40 9.63 0.82
CA ASP A 112 15.69 10.97 1.32
C ASP A 112 15.45 11.17 2.81
N GLY A 113 15.08 10.11 3.51
CA GLY A 113 14.75 10.10 4.94
C GLY A 113 13.33 10.54 5.26
N THR A 114 12.53 10.95 4.27
CA THR A 114 11.12 11.28 4.51
C THR A 114 10.32 10.02 4.87
N LYS A 115 9.25 10.23 5.63
CA LYS A 115 8.39 9.16 6.13
C LYS A 115 6.96 9.48 5.78
N LYS A 116 6.22 8.48 5.33
CA LYS A 116 4.78 8.61 5.06
C LYS A 116 4.03 7.38 5.55
N ILE A 117 2.82 7.62 5.98
CA ILE A 117 1.91 6.58 6.43
C ILE A 117 0.76 6.46 5.45
N PHE A 118 0.41 5.24 5.14
CA PHE A 118 -0.71 4.95 4.26
C PHE A 118 -1.71 4.01 4.94
N SER A 119 -2.99 4.37 4.83
CA SER A 119 -4.10 3.47 5.07
C SER A 119 -4.83 3.21 3.77
N VAL A 120 -4.99 1.94 3.43
CA VAL A 120 -5.55 1.49 2.15
C VAL A 120 -6.99 1.02 2.34
N LYS A 121 -7.88 1.47 1.48
CA LYS A 121 -9.28 1.04 1.45
C LYS A 121 -9.70 0.71 0.02
N ASN A 122 -10.54 -0.31 -0.12
CA ASN A 122 -10.99 -0.79 -1.42
C ASN A 122 -12.06 0.09 -2.08
N SER A 123 -12.74 0.95 -1.31
CA SER A 123 -13.78 1.86 -1.81
C SER A 123 -13.93 3.06 -0.88
N ARG A 124 -14.34 4.19 -1.44
CA ARG A 124 -14.74 5.39 -0.67
C ARG A 124 -16.00 5.16 0.18
N ASP A 125 -16.82 4.17 -0.16
CA ASP A 125 -18.06 3.85 0.57
C ASP A 125 -17.81 3.49 2.03
N VAL A 126 -16.62 3.00 2.38
CA VAL A 126 -16.23 2.73 3.77
C VAL A 126 -16.30 3.99 4.64
N LEU A 127 -16.19 5.19 4.04
CA LEU A 127 -16.34 6.46 4.74
C LEU A 127 -17.79 6.78 5.12
N ASN A 128 -18.79 6.05 4.61
CA ASN A 128 -20.17 6.16 5.06
C ASN A 128 -20.39 5.49 6.43
N GLN A 129 -19.49 4.62 6.84
CA GLN A 129 -19.54 3.94 8.13
C GLN A 129 -18.91 4.82 9.21
N LYS A 130 -19.73 5.27 10.18
CA LYS A 130 -19.28 6.11 11.30
C LYS A 130 -18.04 5.54 11.99
N ARG A 131 -18.05 4.24 12.29
CA ARG A 131 -16.94 3.57 12.99
C ARG A 131 -15.63 3.59 12.23
N THR A 132 -15.70 3.41 10.91
CA THR A 132 -14.52 3.49 10.03
C THR A 132 -13.95 4.91 10.01
N LYS A 133 -14.82 5.93 9.90
CA LYS A 133 -14.38 7.34 10.00
C LYS A 133 -13.67 7.63 11.32
N GLU A 134 -14.25 7.19 12.44
CA GLU A 134 -13.66 7.36 13.77
C GLU A 134 -12.25 6.76 13.84
N LYS A 135 -12.08 5.51 13.41
CA LYS A 135 -10.76 4.85 13.38
C LYS A 135 -9.74 5.61 12.55
N LEU A 136 -10.11 5.99 11.33
CA LEU A 136 -9.24 6.72 10.41
C LEU A 136 -8.88 8.12 10.96
N SER A 137 -9.82 8.78 11.64
CA SER A 137 -9.56 10.08 12.28
C SER A 137 -8.58 9.97 13.43
N VAL A 138 -8.68 8.94 14.27
CA VAL A 138 -7.70 8.67 15.34
C VAL A 138 -6.32 8.41 14.75
N GLU A 139 -6.23 7.57 13.72
CA GLU A 139 -4.99 7.24 13.02
C GLU A 139 -4.34 8.48 12.39
N ALA A 140 -5.12 9.29 11.67
CA ALA A 140 -4.64 10.53 11.05
C ALA A 140 -4.16 11.54 12.11
N CYS A 141 -4.90 11.70 13.21
CA CYS A 141 -4.51 12.56 14.33
C CYS A 141 -3.20 12.09 14.97
N TYR A 142 -3.07 10.79 15.22
CA TYR A 142 -1.85 10.19 15.75
C TYR A 142 -0.63 10.56 14.91
N TRP A 143 -0.68 10.32 13.61
CA TRP A 143 0.47 10.54 12.74
C TRP A 143 0.76 12.03 12.50
N LYS A 144 -0.27 12.82 12.15
CA LYS A 144 -0.08 14.24 11.80
C LYS A 144 0.22 15.10 13.02
N LYS A 145 -0.55 14.95 14.10
CA LYS A 145 -0.45 15.84 15.26
C LYS A 145 0.60 15.38 16.28
N TYR A 146 0.66 14.07 16.57
CA TYR A 146 1.52 13.57 17.64
C TYR A 146 2.90 13.09 17.14
N ARG A 147 3.00 12.66 15.89
CA ARG A 147 4.26 12.15 15.31
C ARG A 147 4.85 13.07 14.25
N ASN A 148 4.13 14.08 13.78
CA ASN A 148 4.51 14.99 12.70
C ASN A 148 4.96 14.24 11.42
N ILE A 149 4.22 13.18 11.08
CA ILE A 149 4.45 12.36 9.89
C ILE A 149 3.24 12.49 8.97
N ASP A 150 3.47 12.63 7.67
CA ASP A 150 2.43 12.72 6.66
C ASP A 150 1.62 11.42 6.61
N TYR A 151 0.29 11.56 6.63
CA TYR A 151 -0.67 10.45 6.60
C TYR A 151 -1.58 10.60 5.40
N LYS A 152 -1.70 9.53 4.63
CA LYS A 152 -2.52 9.45 3.41
C LYS A 152 -3.50 8.28 3.49
N LEU A 153 -4.73 8.58 3.11
CA LEU A 153 -5.77 7.57 2.91
C LEU A 153 -5.87 7.28 1.40
N VAL A 154 -5.63 6.03 1.04
CA VAL A 154 -5.58 5.55 -0.35
C VAL A 154 -6.81 4.70 -0.64
N PHE A 155 -7.47 4.97 -1.77
CA PHE A 155 -8.62 4.19 -2.25
C PHE A 155 -8.25 3.46 -3.54
N LEU A 156 -8.29 2.12 -3.48
CA LEU A 156 -8.00 1.25 -4.62
C LEU A 156 -9.28 0.53 -5.06
N GLU A 157 -10.08 1.23 -5.85
CA GLU A 157 -11.32 0.67 -6.40
C GLU A 157 -11.01 -0.38 -7.47
N LYS A 158 -11.41 -1.63 -7.22
CA LYS A 158 -11.14 -2.78 -8.11
C LYS A 158 -11.50 -2.51 -9.58
N ASN A 159 -12.57 -1.78 -9.82
CA ASN A 159 -13.07 -1.51 -11.19
C ASN A 159 -12.21 -0.49 -11.93
N SER A 160 -11.62 0.48 -11.24
CA SER A 160 -10.77 1.49 -11.88
C SER A 160 -9.43 0.90 -12.33
N ILE A 161 -8.80 0.06 -11.51
CA ILE A 161 -7.55 -0.61 -11.86
C ILE A 161 -7.77 -1.62 -12.98
N LYS A 162 -8.81 -2.47 -12.86
CA LYS A 162 -9.12 -3.48 -13.86
C LYS A 162 -9.48 -2.87 -15.22
N SER A 163 -10.28 -1.80 -15.24
CA SER A 163 -10.66 -1.13 -16.48
C SER A 163 -9.48 -0.41 -17.13
N ARG A 164 -8.59 0.20 -16.34
CA ARG A 164 -7.36 0.82 -16.84
C ARG A 164 -6.43 -0.21 -17.46
N LEU A 165 -6.11 -1.30 -16.73
CA LEU A 165 -5.29 -2.40 -17.25
C LEU A 165 -5.89 -3.01 -18.52
N GLN A 166 -7.21 -3.25 -18.57
CA GLN A 166 -7.87 -3.78 -19.77
C GLN A 166 -7.81 -2.82 -20.96
N ASN A 167 -7.96 -1.52 -20.72
CA ASN A 167 -7.88 -0.52 -21.79
C ASN A 167 -6.44 -0.40 -22.32
N GLU A 168 -5.46 -0.47 -21.47
CA GLU A 168 -4.04 -0.45 -21.86
C GLU A 168 -3.64 -1.71 -22.60
N THR A 169 -4.04 -2.90 -22.13
CA THR A 169 -3.83 -4.15 -22.86
C THR A 169 -4.43 -4.10 -24.25
N LYS A 170 -5.68 -3.60 -24.39
CA LYS A 170 -6.32 -3.40 -25.70
C LYS A 170 -5.59 -2.39 -26.59
N ALA A 171 -5.07 -1.30 -25.99
CA ALA A 171 -4.29 -0.30 -26.73
C ALA A 171 -2.96 -0.87 -27.22
N ILE A 172 -2.27 -1.67 -26.41
CA ILE A 172 -1.05 -2.39 -26.78
C ILE A 172 -1.33 -3.42 -27.87
N GLU A 173 -2.39 -4.23 -27.72
CA GLU A 173 -2.79 -5.21 -28.73
C GLU A 173 -3.16 -4.55 -30.07
N SER A 174 -3.86 -3.43 -30.05
CA SER A 174 -4.21 -2.71 -31.29
C SER A 174 -3.00 -2.09 -31.97
N LYS A 175 -2.04 -1.54 -31.21
CA LYS A 175 -0.76 -1.03 -31.73
C LYS A 175 0.10 -2.17 -32.28
N SER A 176 0.20 -3.30 -31.57
CA SER A 176 0.91 -4.48 -32.01
C SER A 176 0.36 -5.04 -33.33
N ASN A 177 -0.98 -5.12 -33.46
CA ASN A 177 -1.63 -5.56 -34.68
C ASN A 177 -1.42 -4.57 -35.85
N ALA A 178 -1.44 -3.26 -35.59
CA ALA A 178 -1.13 -2.24 -36.59
C ALA A 178 0.33 -2.35 -37.09
N LEU A 179 1.28 -2.59 -36.16
CA LEU A 179 2.69 -2.80 -36.50
C LEU A 179 2.93 -4.09 -37.28
N LEU A 180 2.22 -5.19 -36.97
CA LEU A 180 2.29 -6.45 -37.70
C LEU A 180 1.76 -6.31 -39.15
N ILE A 181 0.75 -5.49 -39.36
CA ILE A 181 0.20 -5.19 -40.69
C ILE A 181 1.19 -4.34 -41.51
N ASP A 182 1.87 -3.37 -40.87
CA ASP A 182 2.89 -2.54 -41.52
C ASP A 182 4.21 -3.29 -41.75
N ALA A 183 4.65 -4.17 -40.84
CA ALA A 183 5.83 -4.99 -40.98
C ALA A 183 5.72 -6.01 -42.12
N SER A 184 4.49 -6.45 -42.47
CA SER A 184 4.24 -7.27 -43.65
C SER A 184 4.45 -6.49 -45.00
N LYS A 185 4.50 -5.15 -44.94
CA LYS A 185 4.72 -4.26 -46.10
C LYS A 185 6.15 -3.70 -46.19
N GLN A 186 6.97 -3.76 -45.15
CA GLN A 186 8.31 -3.16 -45.16
C GLN A 186 9.38 -4.00 -44.45
N LYS A 187 10.08 -4.84 -45.19
CA LYS A 187 11.22 -5.64 -44.74
C LYS A 187 12.52 -4.85 -44.45
N LYS A 188 12.50 -3.53 -44.33
CA LYS A 188 13.71 -2.67 -44.21
C LYS A 188 13.81 -1.78 -42.96
N THR A 189 12.95 -1.95 -41.92
CA THR A 189 12.95 -1.02 -40.80
C THR A 189 13.02 -1.71 -39.40
N GLU A 190 13.47 -2.96 -39.34
CA GLU A 190 13.40 -3.79 -38.10
C GLU A 190 14.21 -3.26 -36.90
N GLU A 191 15.34 -2.63 -37.13
CA GLU A 191 16.16 -2.14 -35.99
C GLU A 191 15.66 -0.81 -35.37
N LYS A 192 15.07 0.06 -36.15
CA LYS A 192 14.54 1.34 -35.67
C LYS A 192 13.26 1.19 -34.87
N VAL A 193 12.38 0.27 -35.30
CA VAL A 193 11.08 0.01 -34.69
C VAL A 193 11.22 -0.62 -33.29
N LYS A 194 12.24 -1.48 -33.09
CA LYS A 194 12.48 -2.15 -31.81
C LYS A 194 12.89 -1.14 -30.73
N ASN A 195 13.77 -0.21 -31.07
CA ASN A 195 14.23 0.83 -30.13
C ASN A 195 13.12 1.85 -29.78
N GLU A 196 12.26 2.22 -30.73
CA GLU A 196 11.12 3.10 -30.45
C GLU A 196 10.04 2.41 -29.59
N TYR A 197 9.80 1.12 -29.79
CA TYR A 197 8.83 0.34 -29.03
C TYR A 197 9.24 0.17 -27.57
N ASP A 198 10.50 -0.10 -27.31
CA ASP A 198 11.04 -0.24 -25.96
C ASP A 198 11.02 1.12 -25.22
N LEU A 199 11.35 2.23 -25.90
CA LEU A 199 11.29 3.58 -25.34
C LEU A 199 9.86 4.04 -25.05
N GLU A 200 8.89 3.78 -25.92
CA GLU A 200 7.47 4.14 -25.70
C GLU A 200 6.85 3.34 -24.56
N ASN A 201 7.22 2.06 -24.40
CA ASN A 201 6.73 1.25 -23.28
C ASN A 201 7.31 1.71 -21.93
N GLU A 202 8.59 2.05 -21.85
CA GLU A 202 9.19 2.64 -20.64
C GLU A 202 8.54 3.99 -20.31
N THR A 203 8.34 4.85 -21.30
CA THR A 203 7.68 6.15 -21.12
C THR A 203 6.21 6.02 -20.70
N ASN A 204 5.48 5.03 -21.24
CA ASN A 204 4.10 4.76 -20.84
C ASN A 204 4.01 4.24 -19.41
N ILE A 205 4.87 3.32 -19.00
CA ILE A 205 4.92 2.81 -17.63
C ILE A 205 5.26 3.95 -16.65
N GLU A 206 6.24 4.78 -16.99
CA GLU A 206 6.58 5.96 -16.17
C GLU A 206 5.42 6.97 -16.07
N ASN A 207 4.69 7.22 -17.15
CA ASN A 207 3.53 8.12 -17.17
C ASN A 207 2.36 7.53 -16.37
N ILE A 208 2.11 6.23 -16.44
CA ILE A 208 1.12 5.53 -15.63
C ILE A 208 1.48 5.64 -14.14
N LEU A 209 2.74 5.39 -13.79
CA LEU A 209 3.23 5.54 -12.41
C LEU A 209 3.13 6.98 -11.93
N LYS A 210 3.41 7.98 -12.80
CA LYS A 210 3.23 9.42 -12.50
C LYS A 210 1.75 9.78 -12.30
N GLN A 211 0.85 9.29 -13.15
CA GLN A 211 -0.59 9.51 -12.99
C GLN A 211 -1.15 8.89 -11.72
N ILE A 212 -0.80 7.64 -11.42
CA ILE A 212 -1.16 6.96 -10.17
C ILE A 212 -0.64 7.77 -8.97
N ASN A 213 0.59 8.28 -9.03
CA ASN A 213 1.15 9.11 -7.98
C ASN A 213 0.43 10.47 -7.85
N ASN A 214 0.05 11.11 -8.94
CA ASN A 214 -0.65 12.41 -8.91
C ASN A 214 -2.10 12.31 -8.47
N GLU A 215 -2.79 11.21 -8.75
CA GLU A 215 -4.18 10.96 -8.32
C GLU A 215 -4.28 10.40 -6.90
N MET A 216 -3.18 9.87 -6.35
CA MET A 216 -3.12 9.30 -5.01
C MET A 216 -2.53 10.27 -3.96
N TRP A 217 -1.98 11.40 -4.39
CA TRP A 217 -1.40 12.47 -3.56
C TRP A 217 -2.20 13.74 -3.65
#